data_f979f0c498ced8c336916d20cd32580e
#
_entry.id   f979f0c498ced8c336916d20cd32580e
#
_cell.length_a   1.000
_cell.length_b   1.000
_cell.length_c   1.000
_cell.angle_alpha   90.00
_cell.angle_beta   90.00
_cell.angle_gamma   90.00
#
_symmetry.space_group_name_H-M   'P 1'
#
loop_
_entity.id
_entity.type
_entity.pdbx_description
1 polymer ?
#
loop_
_entity_poly.entity_id
_entity_poly.type
_entity_poly.pdbx_seq_one_letter_code
_entity_poly.pdbx_strand_id
1 'polypeptide(L)'
;MLKKLVFIFFLTFNVSYFVYGIWGKTGHRVVAEIAKKNLTENALKKINSILDGESLPTVSTWADEIKSDPESRKYNTWHYVNIPLDKDYADIEKNKNGDVVTAINECIEVLKNKNSSLSSKAFY
;
A
#
# COMPACT_ATOMS: atom_id res chain seq x y z
N MET A 1 48.99 -1.01 1.69
CA MET A 1 47.88 -1.53 2.54
C MET A 1 46.74 -0.52 2.72
N LEU A 2 47.03 0.74 3.01
CA LEU A 2 46.00 1.78 3.26
C LEU A 2 45.04 2.00 2.08
N LYS A 3 45.54 2.02 0.83
CA LYS A 3 44.72 2.21 -0.40
C LYS A 3 43.71 1.08 -0.63
N LYS A 4 44.04 -0.16 -0.26
CA LYS A 4 43.12 -1.31 -0.35
C LYS A 4 42.03 -1.26 0.72
N LEU A 5 42.36 -0.78 1.92
CA LEU A 5 41.40 -0.61 3.02
C LEU A 5 40.37 0.48 2.70
N VAL A 6 40.79 1.61 2.09
CA VAL A 6 39.89 2.70 1.66
C VAL A 6 38.95 2.21 0.57
N PHE A 7 39.42 1.36 -0.36
CA PHE A 7 38.57 0.83 -1.44
C PHE A 7 37.50 -0.13 -0.90
N ILE A 8 37.82 -0.98 0.05
CA ILE A 8 36.89 -1.90 0.73
C ILE A 8 35.85 -1.10 1.53
N PHE A 9 36.26 -0.03 2.23
CA PHE A 9 35.35 0.84 2.97
C PHE A 9 34.36 1.56 2.05
N PHE A 10 34.81 2.01 0.88
CA PHE A 10 33.93 2.62 -0.13
C PHE A 10 32.92 1.63 -0.73
N LEU A 11 33.34 0.36 -0.93
CA LEU A 11 32.45 -0.67 -1.46
C LEU A 11 31.36 -1.07 -0.45
N THR A 12 31.70 -1.16 0.83
CA THR A 12 30.72 -1.50 1.88
C THR A 12 29.76 -0.36 2.18
N PHE A 13 30.17 0.89 2.05
CA PHE A 13 29.33 2.05 2.27
C PHE A 13 28.24 2.20 1.18
N ASN A 14 28.55 1.83 -0.06
CA ASN A 14 27.57 1.90 -1.16
C ASN A 14 26.51 0.79 -1.13
N VAL A 15 26.76 -0.36 -0.49
CA VAL A 15 25.78 -1.46 -0.39
C VAL A 15 24.66 -1.12 0.60
N SER A 16 24.91 -0.25 1.57
CA SER A 16 23.93 0.10 2.61
C SER A 16 22.75 0.95 2.12
N TYR A 17 22.86 1.63 0.98
CA TYR A 17 21.78 2.47 0.42
C TYR A 17 20.74 1.70 -0.41
N PHE A 18 20.99 0.43 -0.75
CA PHE A 18 20.08 -0.36 -1.58
C PHE A 18 18.97 -1.10 -0.82
N VAL A 19 18.97 -1.07 0.52
CA VAL A 19 18.07 -1.89 1.35
C VAL A 19 16.78 -1.18 1.77
N TYR A 20 16.65 0.13 1.53
CA TYR A 20 15.52 0.92 2.03
C TYR A 20 14.32 1.07 1.06
N GLY A 21 14.19 0.22 0.07
CA GLY A 21 13.13 0.34 -0.92
C GLY A 21 12.31 -0.94 -1.16
N ILE A 22 12.00 -1.74 -0.11
CA ILE A 22 11.47 -3.09 -0.31
C ILE A 22 10.00 -3.12 -0.78
N TRP A 23 9.20 -2.09 -0.50
CA TRP A 23 7.83 -1.95 -0.98
C TRP A 23 7.66 -0.66 -1.77
N GLY A 24 8.21 -0.61 -2.96
CA GLY A 24 7.97 0.48 -3.90
C GLY A 24 6.82 0.19 -4.85
N LYS A 25 6.60 1.09 -5.80
CA LYS A 25 5.55 0.99 -6.85
C LYS A 25 5.48 -0.40 -7.51
N THR A 26 6.60 -1.06 -7.71
CA THR A 26 6.66 -2.41 -8.30
C THR A 26 5.96 -3.44 -7.42
N GLY A 27 6.17 -3.41 -6.10
CA GLY A 27 5.52 -4.32 -5.15
C GLY A 27 4.00 -4.18 -5.18
N HIS A 28 3.49 -2.95 -5.10
CA HIS A 28 2.05 -2.66 -5.19
C HIS A 28 1.46 -3.18 -6.50
N ARG A 29 2.11 -2.90 -7.63
CA ARG A 29 1.65 -3.35 -8.96
C ARG A 29 1.62 -4.88 -9.09
N VAL A 30 2.62 -5.58 -8.54
CA VAL A 30 2.66 -7.06 -8.55
C VAL A 30 1.49 -7.62 -7.74
N VAL A 31 1.23 -7.10 -6.54
CA VAL A 31 0.09 -7.53 -5.70
C VAL A 31 -1.23 -7.27 -6.42
N ALA A 32 -1.41 -6.10 -7.01
CA ALA A 32 -2.61 -5.75 -7.76
C ALA A 32 -2.81 -6.64 -9.01
N GLU A 33 -1.73 -7.00 -9.72
CA GLU A 33 -1.81 -7.91 -10.86
C GLU A 33 -2.17 -9.33 -10.44
N ILE A 34 -1.65 -9.80 -9.29
CA ILE A 34 -2.05 -11.09 -8.71
C ILE A 34 -3.52 -11.04 -8.30
N ALA A 35 -3.96 -9.98 -7.62
CA ALA A 35 -5.36 -9.79 -7.25
C ALA A 35 -6.26 -9.84 -8.49
N LYS A 36 -5.94 -9.09 -9.54
CA LYS A 36 -6.66 -9.05 -10.82
C LYS A 36 -6.84 -10.44 -11.44
N LYS A 37 -5.80 -11.29 -11.41
CA LYS A 37 -5.86 -12.66 -11.93
C LYS A 37 -6.78 -13.59 -11.14
N ASN A 38 -7.07 -13.25 -9.87
CA ASN A 38 -7.93 -14.03 -8.99
C ASN A 38 -9.37 -13.48 -8.91
N LEU A 39 -9.67 -12.38 -9.60
CA LEU A 39 -11.02 -11.81 -9.65
C LEU A 39 -11.93 -12.64 -10.57
N THR A 40 -13.21 -12.73 -10.21
CA THR A 40 -14.23 -13.19 -11.14
C THR A 40 -14.43 -12.17 -12.27
N GLU A 41 -14.89 -12.62 -13.44
CA GLU A 41 -15.19 -11.71 -14.56
C GLU A 41 -16.15 -10.57 -14.16
N ASN A 42 -17.16 -10.86 -13.32
CA ASN A 42 -18.10 -9.89 -12.86
C ASN A 42 -17.47 -8.85 -11.94
N ALA A 43 -16.59 -9.27 -11.02
CA ALA A 43 -15.82 -8.37 -10.17
C ALA A 43 -14.89 -7.47 -11.00
N LEU A 44 -14.18 -8.05 -11.95
CA LEU A 44 -13.29 -7.30 -12.84
C LEU A 44 -14.05 -6.25 -13.68
N LYS A 45 -15.22 -6.58 -14.23
CA LYS A 45 -16.08 -5.63 -14.94
C LYS A 45 -16.50 -4.45 -14.06
N LYS A 46 -16.87 -4.73 -12.80
CA LYS A 46 -17.26 -3.68 -11.85
C LYS A 46 -16.08 -2.78 -11.49
N ILE A 47 -14.91 -3.35 -11.23
CA ILE A 47 -13.69 -2.58 -10.95
C ILE A 47 -13.34 -1.68 -12.12
N ASN A 48 -13.32 -2.20 -13.34
CA ASN A 48 -13.04 -1.41 -14.54
C ASN A 48 -14.03 -0.24 -14.72
N SER A 49 -15.29 -0.45 -14.38
CA SER A 49 -16.29 0.63 -14.44
C SER A 49 -16.12 1.70 -13.35
N ILE A 50 -15.55 1.33 -12.20
CA ILE A 50 -15.23 2.27 -11.11
C ILE A 50 -13.98 3.08 -11.43
N LEU A 51 -12.98 2.43 -12.02
CA LEU A 51 -11.67 3.02 -12.31
C LEU A 51 -11.63 3.82 -13.62
N ASP A 52 -12.74 3.89 -14.36
CA ASP A 52 -12.90 4.70 -15.57
C ASP A 52 -11.77 4.53 -16.59
N GLY A 53 -11.37 3.28 -16.85
CA GLY A 53 -10.33 2.94 -17.81
C GLY A 53 -8.92 2.80 -17.24
N GLU A 54 -8.69 3.22 -16.00
CA GLU A 54 -7.42 2.97 -15.34
C GLU A 54 -7.27 1.48 -14.95
N SER A 55 -6.04 0.98 -14.97
CA SER A 55 -5.80 -0.40 -14.59
C SER A 55 -5.61 -0.54 -13.07
N LEU A 56 -6.08 -1.65 -12.49
CA LEU A 56 -5.89 -1.95 -11.08
C LEU A 56 -4.40 -1.87 -10.63
N PRO A 57 -3.41 -2.39 -11.41
CA PRO A 57 -2.00 -2.19 -11.08
C PRO A 57 -1.53 -0.72 -11.13
N THR A 58 -2.12 0.11 -11.99
CA THR A 58 -1.77 1.53 -12.05
C THR A 58 -2.23 2.24 -10.79
N VAL A 59 -3.50 2.08 -10.42
CA VAL A 59 -4.09 2.78 -9.26
C VAL A 59 -3.59 2.24 -7.92
N SER A 60 -3.03 1.04 -7.87
CA SER A 60 -2.49 0.45 -6.62
C SER A 60 -1.34 1.25 -5.99
N THR A 61 -0.73 2.17 -6.72
CA THR A 61 0.35 3.04 -6.21
C THR A 61 -0.15 4.39 -5.72
N TRP A 62 -1.43 4.70 -5.92
CA TRP A 62 -2.01 6.03 -5.67
C TRP A 62 -1.89 6.46 -4.21
N ALA A 63 -2.16 5.57 -3.26
CA ALA A 63 -2.06 5.87 -1.84
C ALA A 63 -0.64 6.33 -1.43
N ASP A 64 0.40 5.73 -2.02
CA ASP A 64 1.79 6.17 -1.82
C ASP A 64 2.07 7.53 -2.48
N GLU A 65 1.42 7.83 -3.57
CA GLU A 65 1.62 9.09 -4.29
C GLU A 65 1.03 10.28 -3.54
N ILE A 66 -0.13 10.11 -2.91
CA ILE A 66 -0.79 11.18 -2.15
C ILE A 66 -0.28 11.37 -0.72
N LYS A 67 0.54 10.47 -0.18
CA LYS A 67 1.00 10.55 1.23
C LYS A 67 1.77 11.82 1.57
N SER A 68 2.35 12.49 0.58
CA SER A 68 3.04 13.78 0.75
C SER A 68 2.08 14.98 0.80
N ASP A 69 0.84 14.80 0.39
CA ASP A 69 -0.18 15.83 0.47
C ASP A 69 -0.62 16.05 1.93
N PRO A 70 -0.61 17.29 2.43
CA PRO A 70 -1.03 17.61 3.79
C PRO A 70 -2.44 17.10 4.15
N GLU A 71 -3.39 17.16 3.22
CA GLU A 71 -4.78 16.71 3.44
C GLU A 71 -4.89 15.18 3.53
N SER A 72 -3.95 14.47 2.91
CA SER A 72 -3.91 13.01 2.87
C SER A 72 -3.09 12.38 4.00
N ARG A 73 -2.41 13.17 4.83
CA ARG A 73 -1.55 12.68 5.93
C ARG A 73 -2.25 11.76 6.92
N LYS A 74 -3.54 11.92 7.12
CA LYS A 74 -4.34 11.05 8.00
C LYS A 74 -4.35 9.59 7.53
N TYR A 75 -4.14 9.34 6.24
CA TYR A 75 -4.09 8.00 5.65
C TYR A 75 -2.71 7.33 5.72
N ASN A 76 -1.66 8.03 6.18
CA ASN A 76 -0.32 7.47 6.24
C ASN A 76 -0.23 6.21 7.11
N THR A 77 -1.02 6.15 8.18
CA THR A 77 -1.08 4.98 9.07
C THR A 77 -1.84 3.80 8.49
N TRP A 78 -2.59 4.00 7.41
CA TRP A 78 -3.36 2.96 6.73
C TRP A 78 -2.51 1.99 5.92
N HIS A 79 -1.20 2.27 5.78
CA HIS A 79 -0.27 1.43 5.04
C HIS A 79 0.29 0.27 5.85
N TYR A 80 0.16 0.28 7.17
CA TYR A 80 0.79 -0.71 8.05
C TYR A 80 0.06 -0.91 9.36
N VAL A 81 0.41 -1.99 10.03
CA VAL A 81 0.15 -2.21 11.45
C VAL A 81 1.35 -2.95 12.05
N ASN A 82 1.77 -2.54 13.25
CA ASN A 82 2.85 -3.19 13.97
C ASN A 82 2.24 -4.08 15.07
N ILE A 83 2.39 -5.40 14.93
CA ILE A 83 1.89 -6.38 15.89
C ILE A 83 3.13 -7.07 16.49
N PRO A 84 3.38 -7.00 17.81
CA PRO A 84 4.41 -7.80 18.46
C PRO A 84 4.22 -9.29 18.19
N LEU A 85 5.31 -10.06 18.13
CA LEU A 85 5.27 -11.48 17.77
C LEU A 85 4.47 -12.36 18.76
N ASP A 86 4.28 -11.88 19.98
CA ASP A 86 3.57 -12.54 21.08
C ASP A 86 2.14 -12.03 21.28
N LYS A 87 1.61 -11.22 20.35
CA LYS A 87 0.27 -10.62 20.43
C LYS A 87 -0.54 -10.79 19.17
N ASP A 88 -1.85 -10.76 19.34
CA ASP A 88 -2.81 -10.67 18.26
C ASP A 88 -3.22 -9.22 18.01
N TYR A 89 -3.83 -8.96 16.84
CA TYR A 89 -4.32 -7.63 16.50
C TYR A 89 -5.33 -7.09 17.52
N ALA A 90 -6.11 -7.97 18.18
CA ALA A 90 -7.08 -7.57 19.21
C ALA A 90 -6.41 -6.98 20.46
N ASP A 91 -5.19 -7.40 20.76
CA ASP A 91 -4.47 -7.12 22.02
C ASP A 91 -3.57 -5.88 21.95
N ILE A 92 -3.46 -5.25 20.79
CA ILE A 92 -2.62 -4.06 20.62
C ILE A 92 -3.44 -2.77 20.70
N GLU A 93 -2.80 -1.70 21.15
CA GLU A 93 -3.36 -0.35 21.06
C GLU A 93 -3.49 0.06 19.59
N LYS A 94 -4.68 0.52 19.21
CA LYS A 94 -4.96 0.94 17.84
C LYS A 94 -4.50 2.38 17.61
N ASN A 95 -3.98 2.65 16.41
CA ASN A 95 -3.68 4.02 16.01
C ASN A 95 -4.98 4.85 15.97
N LYS A 96 -4.97 6.04 16.56
CA LYS A 96 -6.12 6.95 16.57
C LYS A 96 -6.63 7.35 15.18
N ASN A 97 -5.77 7.31 14.17
CA ASN A 97 -6.10 7.60 12.78
C ASN A 97 -6.41 6.31 11.99
N GLY A 98 -6.53 5.17 12.66
CA GLY A 98 -6.65 3.86 12.03
C GLY A 98 -5.31 3.28 11.60
N ASP A 99 -5.35 2.07 11.08
CA ASP A 99 -4.24 1.29 10.54
C ASP A 99 -4.70 0.53 9.30
N VAL A 100 -3.86 -0.32 8.72
CA VAL A 100 -4.19 -1.08 7.50
C VAL A 100 -5.42 -1.98 7.67
N VAL A 101 -5.66 -2.53 8.86
CA VAL A 101 -6.84 -3.39 9.13
C VAL A 101 -8.11 -2.53 9.14
N THR A 102 -8.05 -1.37 9.79
CA THR A 102 -9.14 -0.39 9.77
C THR A 102 -9.44 0.06 8.34
N ALA A 103 -8.39 0.40 7.57
CA ALA A 103 -8.51 0.82 6.18
C ALA A 103 -9.19 -0.24 5.31
N ILE A 104 -8.78 -1.51 5.40
CA ILE A 104 -9.38 -2.62 4.65
C ILE A 104 -10.87 -2.75 4.98
N ASN A 105 -11.24 -2.68 6.26
CA ASN A 105 -12.65 -2.77 6.67
C ASN A 105 -13.46 -1.60 6.13
N GLU A 106 -12.94 -0.38 6.17
CA GLU A 106 -13.60 0.81 5.63
C GLU A 106 -13.79 0.72 4.11
N CYS A 107 -12.75 0.27 3.38
CA CYS A 107 -12.86 -0.01 1.94
C CYS A 107 -13.98 -1.02 1.64
N ILE A 108 -14.06 -2.11 2.40
CA ILE A 108 -15.09 -3.14 2.23
C ILE A 108 -16.49 -2.54 2.44
N GLU A 109 -16.68 -1.74 3.48
CA GLU A 109 -17.98 -1.12 3.78
C GLU A 109 -18.42 -0.13 2.67
N VAL A 110 -17.48 0.71 2.19
CA VAL A 110 -17.77 1.64 1.09
C VAL A 110 -18.12 0.89 -0.20
N LEU A 111 -17.40 -0.18 -0.52
CA LEU A 111 -17.65 -0.98 -1.72
C LEU A 111 -18.98 -1.75 -1.66
N LYS A 112 -19.39 -2.23 -0.48
CA LYS A 112 -20.68 -2.90 -0.24
C LYS A 112 -21.86 -1.93 -0.26
N ASN A 113 -21.65 -0.68 0.13
CA ASN A 113 -22.72 0.30 0.23
C ASN A 113 -23.21 0.71 -1.16
N LYS A 114 -24.47 0.38 -1.46
CA LYS A 114 -25.11 0.71 -2.76
C LYS A 114 -25.26 2.22 -2.99
N ASN A 115 -25.29 3.01 -1.93
CA ASN A 115 -25.45 4.46 -1.98
C ASN A 115 -24.11 5.22 -2.11
N SER A 116 -22.97 4.54 -1.99
CA SER A 116 -21.67 5.15 -2.20
C SER A 116 -21.51 5.60 -3.66
N SER A 117 -21.02 6.83 -3.86
CA SER A 117 -20.73 7.35 -5.20
C SER A 117 -19.60 6.55 -5.88
N LEU A 118 -19.51 6.64 -7.21
CA LEU A 118 -18.42 6.02 -7.96
C LEU A 118 -17.06 6.61 -7.54
N SER A 119 -17.00 7.94 -7.32
CA SER A 119 -15.78 8.60 -6.84
C SER A 119 -15.33 8.11 -5.47
N SER A 120 -16.28 7.91 -4.53
CA SER A 120 -15.95 7.30 -3.24
C SER A 120 -15.40 5.87 -3.41
N LYS A 121 -16.03 5.05 -4.26
CA LYS A 121 -15.59 3.67 -4.52
C LYS A 121 -14.23 3.60 -5.22
N ALA A 122 -13.90 4.58 -6.05
CA ALA A 122 -12.60 4.67 -6.70
C ALA A 122 -11.49 5.11 -5.74
N PHE A 123 -11.83 5.94 -4.73
CA PHE A 123 -10.89 6.38 -3.71
C PHE A 123 -10.51 5.23 -2.77
N TYR A 124 -11.47 4.42 -2.32
CA TYR A 124 -11.28 3.28 -1.42
C TYR A 124 -11.03 1.97 -2.16
#